data_1506fcb4ce9d0163acb87fc78c469bd0
#
_entry.id   1506fcb4ce9d0163acb87fc78c469bd0
#
_cell.length_a   1.000
_cell.length_b   1.000
_cell.length_c   1.000
_cell.angle_alpha   90.00
_cell.angle_beta   90.00
_cell.angle_gamma   90.00
#
_symmetry.space_group_name_H-M   'P 1'
#
loop_
_entity.id
_entity.type
_entity.pdbx_description
1 polymer ?
#
loop_
_entity_poly.entity_id
_entity_poly.type
_entity_poly.pdbx_seq_one_letter_code
_entity_poly.pdbx_strand_id
1 'polypeptide(L)'
;MHIFRKLVAAFALVALPACAATPPVTAVAEPPAEPFVIAANPLAAEAGLRVLKRGGSAVDAAIAVQAMLSLVEPQSSGVGGGAFMNYLDGRTGKITIYDGREVAPAQAVSTMFLDPAGKPLPFNTAVVSGRATGVPGAVKMLGVAHEEHGKLPWSSLFGDAEHTADEGFIVSPRLERMIHADYAENHAPDVIAYFSKPDGTLLNAGDRLVNKPYADFLRRLAAQGPAALYAGSTAAKIVARTHAGPLAGSMTMADLAAYRPIKREPVCGPFQIYMLCAPPPPSSGVGLIELMMILDRTDIASRGPNDPQAWYLFAEASRLMYADRDKYVGDPAFVRVPAAGLIDPAYIAGRAKLIGPTAGPPPAAGVPAAAPVNANDHTLEPTGTSHFIVRDADGNVVSMTTTVESIFGTGRMVDGFFLNNQLTDFSFSPVDSEGRPAANAVAPGKRPRSSMVPSILLTRDGRFAGAIGSAGGNAILAYVAHSLVAAVDWNMSMADALAAPNLVARGPNFNGEVTKFSPDILEGLRQRGIDLKPGQGEDSGLTGVLIRDGRIDGAADPRREGVILILRR
;
A
#
# COMPACT_ATOMS: atom_id res chain seq x y z
N MET A 1 -17.15 101.91 -10.88
CA MET A 1 -15.94 101.83 -10.09
C MET A 1 -15.86 100.42 -9.52
N HIS A 2 -15.48 99.43 -10.37
CA HIS A 2 -15.25 98.04 -9.98
C HIS A 2 -14.10 97.47 -10.76
N ILE A 3 -13.10 97.08 -10.05
CA ILE A 3 -11.85 96.48 -10.55
C ILE A 3 -12.07 94.98 -10.69
N PHE A 4 -11.98 94.42 -11.94
CA PHE A 4 -11.97 92.98 -12.21
C PHE A 4 -10.54 92.50 -12.17
N ARG A 5 -10.26 91.58 -11.23
CA ARG A 5 -9.02 90.79 -11.18
C ARG A 5 -9.22 89.50 -11.96
N LYS A 6 -8.40 89.28 -13.02
CA LYS A 6 -8.35 88.04 -13.75
C LYS A 6 -7.42 87.05 -12.99
N LEU A 7 -7.92 85.86 -12.62
CA LEU A 7 -7.15 84.74 -12.16
C LEU A 7 -6.77 83.91 -13.42
N VAL A 8 -5.47 83.66 -13.59
CA VAL A 8 -4.94 82.73 -14.56
C VAL A 8 -4.69 81.40 -13.81
N ALA A 9 -5.42 80.30 -14.18
CA ALA A 9 -5.21 78.96 -13.68
C ALA A 9 -4.19 78.28 -14.55
N ALA A 10 -3.04 77.90 -13.97
CA ALA A 10 -2.03 77.05 -14.60
C ALA A 10 -2.40 75.59 -14.41
N PHE A 11 -2.66 74.85 -15.48
CA PHE A 11 -2.82 73.44 -15.48
C PHE A 11 -1.41 72.74 -15.52
N ALA A 12 -1.02 72.08 -14.45
CA ALA A 12 0.13 71.21 -14.42
C ALA A 12 -0.26 69.84 -14.96
N LEU A 13 0.26 69.42 -16.13
CA LEU A 13 0.18 68.06 -16.64
C LEU A 13 1.08 67.18 -15.77
N VAL A 14 0.48 66.29 -14.96
CA VAL A 14 1.22 65.18 -14.32
C VAL A 14 1.28 64.02 -15.30
N ALA A 15 2.47 63.75 -15.86
CA ALA A 15 2.74 62.58 -16.64
C ALA A 15 2.86 61.35 -15.73
N LEU A 16 1.88 60.44 -15.76
CA LEU A 16 1.95 59.13 -15.12
C LEU A 16 2.93 58.24 -15.91
N PRO A 17 3.89 57.55 -15.25
CA PRO A 17 4.71 56.57 -15.90
C PRO A 17 3.85 55.38 -16.33
N ALA A 18 3.85 55.03 -17.62
CA ALA A 18 3.26 53.83 -18.14
C ALA A 18 3.98 52.60 -17.52
N CYS A 19 3.26 51.84 -16.69
CA CYS A 19 3.73 50.49 -16.29
C CYS A 19 3.91 49.66 -17.56
N ALA A 20 5.16 49.37 -17.92
CA ALA A 20 5.47 48.38 -18.92
C ALA A 20 4.96 47.04 -18.43
N ALA A 21 3.95 46.49 -19.10
CA ALA A 21 3.49 45.13 -18.87
C ALA A 21 4.66 44.19 -19.16
N THR A 22 5.12 43.47 -18.15
CA THR A 22 6.05 42.33 -18.32
C THR A 22 5.41 41.36 -19.30
N PRO A 23 6.14 40.92 -20.36
CA PRO A 23 5.59 39.92 -21.26
C PRO A 23 5.26 38.66 -20.48
N PRO A 24 4.16 37.95 -20.79
CA PRO A 24 3.84 36.70 -20.14
C PRO A 24 5.03 35.74 -20.34
N VAL A 25 5.57 35.23 -19.24
CA VAL A 25 6.54 34.13 -19.26
C VAL A 25 5.83 32.99 -19.98
N THR A 26 6.19 32.74 -21.23
CA THR A 26 5.76 31.53 -21.94
C THR A 26 6.23 30.36 -21.11
N ALA A 27 5.30 29.65 -20.48
CA ALA A 27 5.59 28.40 -19.82
C ALA A 27 6.26 27.49 -20.87
N VAL A 28 7.55 27.22 -20.68
CA VAL A 28 8.24 26.20 -21.47
C VAL A 28 7.48 24.92 -21.20
N ALA A 29 6.85 24.35 -22.24
CA ALA A 29 6.16 23.08 -22.12
C ALA A 29 7.17 22.07 -21.58
N GLU A 30 6.90 21.51 -20.41
CA GLU A 30 7.73 20.42 -19.88
C GLU A 30 7.82 19.32 -20.94
N PRO A 31 9.01 18.72 -21.15
CA PRO A 31 9.11 17.59 -22.06
C PRO A 31 8.14 16.49 -21.62
N PRO A 32 7.49 15.80 -22.57
CA PRO A 32 6.55 14.73 -22.23
C PRO A 32 7.18 13.75 -21.25
N ALA A 33 6.41 13.35 -20.24
CA ALA A 33 6.89 12.43 -19.23
C ALA A 33 7.36 11.11 -19.87
N GLU A 34 8.50 10.57 -19.41
CA GLU A 34 8.90 9.22 -19.78
C GLU A 34 7.98 8.21 -19.08
N PRO A 35 7.22 7.38 -19.84
CA PRO A 35 6.37 6.37 -19.23
C PRO A 35 7.20 5.22 -18.66
N PHE A 36 6.77 4.67 -17.53
CA PHE A 36 7.42 3.51 -16.92
C PHE A 36 6.44 2.64 -16.13
N VAL A 37 6.84 1.40 -15.89
CA VAL A 37 6.20 0.47 -14.98
C VAL A 37 7.25 -0.12 -14.05
N ILE A 38 6.99 -0.12 -12.75
CA ILE A 38 7.77 -0.85 -11.75
C ILE A 38 6.80 -1.84 -11.10
N ALA A 39 7.10 -3.13 -11.15
CA ALA A 39 6.24 -4.15 -10.54
C ALA A 39 7.06 -5.28 -9.93
N ALA A 40 6.44 -6.05 -9.02
CA ALA A 40 7.07 -7.12 -8.25
C ALA A 40 7.46 -8.34 -9.11
N ASN A 41 6.98 -8.42 -10.37
CA ASN A 41 7.26 -9.52 -11.28
C ASN A 41 7.47 -8.99 -12.71
N PRO A 42 8.46 -9.51 -13.47
CA PRO A 42 8.76 -9.05 -14.83
C PRO A 42 7.57 -9.16 -15.80
N LEU A 43 6.83 -10.27 -15.78
CA LEU A 43 5.68 -10.48 -16.64
C LEU A 43 4.58 -9.44 -16.39
N ALA A 44 4.39 -9.04 -15.13
CA ALA A 44 3.44 -8.01 -14.77
C ALA A 44 3.90 -6.61 -15.25
N ALA A 45 5.18 -6.29 -15.09
CA ALA A 45 5.74 -5.05 -15.59
C ALA A 45 5.64 -4.95 -17.13
N GLU A 46 5.91 -6.05 -17.84
CA GLU A 46 5.78 -6.13 -19.29
C GLU A 46 4.33 -5.96 -19.76
N ALA A 47 3.36 -6.59 -19.07
CA ALA A 47 1.93 -6.43 -19.40
C ALA A 47 1.51 -4.96 -19.31
N GLY A 48 1.89 -4.28 -18.23
CA GLY A 48 1.64 -2.83 -18.08
C GLY A 48 2.34 -2.00 -19.16
N LEU A 49 3.61 -2.30 -19.47
CA LEU A 49 4.36 -1.57 -20.47
C LEU A 49 3.76 -1.74 -21.88
N ARG A 50 3.26 -2.93 -22.23
CA ARG A 50 2.55 -3.16 -23.50
C ARG A 50 1.28 -2.32 -23.63
N VAL A 51 0.56 -2.12 -22.52
CA VAL A 51 -0.60 -1.22 -22.49
C VAL A 51 -0.16 0.23 -22.72
N LEU A 52 0.89 0.71 -22.05
CA LEU A 52 1.43 2.06 -22.27
C LEU A 52 1.93 2.26 -23.71
N LYS A 53 2.57 1.27 -24.33
CA LYS A 53 3.00 1.29 -25.74
C LYS A 53 1.83 1.46 -26.73
N ARG A 54 0.64 0.98 -26.36
CA ARG A 54 -0.59 1.15 -27.17
C ARG A 54 -1.30 2.48 -26.92
N GLY A 55 -0.69 3.39 -26.12
CA GLY A 55 -1.29 4.68 -25.75
C GLY A 55 -2.28 4.63 -24.59
N GLY A 56 -2.26 3.54 -23.80
CA GLY A 56 -3.07 3.39 -22.59
C GLY A 56 -2.67 4.38 -21.51
N SER A 57 -3.61 4.66 -20.61
CA SER A 57 -3.39 5.47 -19.40
C SER A 57 -2.64 4.68 -18.32
N ALA A 58 -2.19 5.37 -17.27
CA ALA A 58 -1.62 4.74 -16.09
C ALA A 58 -2.61 3.76 -15.42
N VAL A 59 -3.91 4.06 -15.46
CA VAL A 59 -4.96 3.18 -14.93
C VAL A 59 -5.15 1.95 -15.82
N ASP A 60 -5.15 2.10 -17.15
CA ASP A 60 -5.23 0.96 -18.08
C ASP A 60 -4.08 -0.01 -17.83
N ALA A 61 -2.86 0.51 -17.71
CA ALA A 61 -1.69 -0.30 -17.42
C ALA A 61 -1.76 -0.96 -16.03
N ALA A 62 -2.27 -0.25 -15.02
CA ALA A 62 -2.46 -0.81 -13.67
C ALA A 62 -3.42 -2.02 -13.67
N ILE A 63 -4.47 -2.00 -14.50
CA ILE A 63 -5.39 -3.14 -14.67
C ILE A 63 -4.67 -4.36 -15.25
N ALA A 64 -3.84 -4.16 -16.28
CA ALA A 64 -3.07 -5.24 -16.88
C ALA A 64 -2.02 -5.82 -15.90
N VAL A 65 -1.34 -4.94 -15.14
CA VAL A 65 -0.42 -5.36 -14.06
C VAL A 65 -1.14 -6.18 -13.01
N GLN A 66 -2.31 -5.71 -12.51
CA GLN A 66 -3.11 -6.42 -11.51
C GLN A 66 -3.57 -7.79 -11.98
N ALA A 67 -4.06 -7.89 -13.21
CA ALA A 67 -4.51 -9.16 -13.80
C ALA A 67 -3.34 -10.16 -13.92
N MET A 68 -2.17 -9.69 -14.33
CA MET A 68 -0.98 -10.54 -14.44
C MET A 68 -0.43 -10.93 -13.06
N LEU A 69 -0.35 -10.01 -12.09
CA LEU A 69 0.09 -10.31 -10.71
C LEU A 69 -0.76 -11.38 -10.04
N SER A 70 -2.08 -11.36 -10.28
CA SER A 70 -2.98 -12.41 -9.77
C SER A 70 -2.64 -13.81 -10.25
N LEU A 71 -1.96 -13.93 -11.39
CA LEU A 71 -1.52 -15.19 -11.98
C LEU A 71 -0.12 -15.57 -11.52
N VAL A 72 0.85 -14.63 -11.60
CA VAL A 72 2.29 -14.92 -11.44
C VAL A 72 2.81 -14.67 -10.03
N GLU A 73 2.06 -13.92 -9.21
CA GLU A 73 2.29 -13.64 -7.78
C GLU A 73 1.08 -14.04 -6.92
N PRO A 74 0.49 -15.26 -7.11
CA PRO A 74 -0.76 -15.64 -6.45
C PRO A 74 -0.63 -15.76 -4.94
N GLN A 75 0.60 -15.90 -4.44
CA GLN A 75 0.94 -15.90 -3.01
C GLN A 75 0.87 -14.51 -2.37
N SER A 76 0.72 -13.45 -3.16
CA SER A 76 0.83 -12.08 -2.65
C SER A 76 -0.42 -11.24 -2.91
N SER A 77 -1.02 -11.36 -4.09
CA SER A 77 -2.11 -10.48 -4.52
C SER A 77 -3.00 -11.14 -5.55
N GLY A 78 -4.17 -10.56 -5.78
CA GLY A 78 -5.06 -11.11 -6.80
C GLY A 78 -6.41 -10.40 -6.91
N VAL A 79 -7.16 -10.81 -7.92
CA VAL A 79 -8.53 -10.32 -8.18
C VAL A 79 -9.51 -10.69 -7.07
N GLY A 80 -9.19 -11.72 -6.27
CA GLY A 80 -9.98 -12.13 -5.11
C GLY A 80 -9.71 -11.34 -3.83
N GLY A 81 -8.92 -10.27 -3.90
CA GLY A 81 -8.52 -9.44 -2.76
C GLY A 81 -8.90 -7.97 -2.89
N GLY A 82 -8.13 -7.12 -2.20
CA GLY A 82 -8.33 -5.68 -2.18
C GLY A 82 -7.07 -4.88 -2.46
N ALA A 83 -7.23 -3.56 -2.48
CA ALA A 83 -6.14 -2.66 -2.79
C ALA A 83 -6.41 -1.22 -2.31
N PHE A 84 -5.31 -0.45 -2.18
CA PHE A 84 -5.34 1.01 -2.22
C PHE A 84 -4.56 1.50 -3.44
N MET A 85 -5.12 2.47 -4.14
CA MET A 85 -4.50 3.09 -5.30
C MET A 85 -4.49 4.60 -5.14
N ASN A 86 -3.31 5.20 -5.22
CA ASN A 86 -3.13 6.65 -5.37
C ASN A 86 -3.03 6.95 -6.86
N TYR A 87 -3.93 7.77 -7.35
CA TYR A 87 -3.90 8.31 -8.71
C TYR A 87 -3.51 9.77 -8.66
N LEU A 88 -2.41 10.13 -9.31
CA LEU A 88 -2.00 11.51 -9.55
C LEU A 88 -2.38 11.91 -10.99
N ASP A 89 -3.19 12.94 -11.13
CA ASP A 89 -3.41 13.62 -12.41
C ASP A 89 -2.18 14.48 -12.72
N GLY A 90 -1.42 14.08 -13.75
CA GLY A 90 -0.15 14.73 -14.13
C GLY A 90 -0.30 16.19 -14.57
N ARG A 91 -1.49 16.59 -15.03
CA ARG A 91 -1.78 17.94 -15.48
C ARG A 91 -2.14 18.89 -14.34
N THR A 92 -2.87 18.40 -13.33
CA THR A 92 -3.39 19.23 -12.23
C THR A 92 -2.62 19.09 -10.93
N GLY A 93 -1.80 18.04 -10.78
CA GLY A 93 -1.14 17.67 -9.54
C GLY A 93 -2.09 17.13 -8.46
N LYS A 94 -3.37 16.93 -8.80
CA LYS A 94 -4.35 16.40 -7.85
C LYS A 94 -4.16 14.92 -7.64
N ILE A 95 -4.09 14.49 -6.35
CA ILE A 95 -4.10 13.08 -5.96
C ILE A 95 -5.52 12.68 -5.55
N THR A 96 -6.00 11.56 -6.08
CA THR A 96 -7.24 10.89 -5.66
C THR A 96 -6.88 9.50 -5.15
N ILE A 97 -7.41 9.13 -3.98
CA ILE A 97 -7.24 7.80 -3.42
C ILE A 97 -8.45 6.95 -3.78
N TYR A 98 -8.22 5.80 -4.39
CA TYR A 98 -9.22 4.77 -4.62
C TYR A 98 -9.03 3.69 -3.55
N ASP A 99 -10.01 3.57 -2.66
CA ASP A 99 -10.06 2.58 -1.59
C ASP A 99 -10.90 1.39 -2.04
N GLY A 100 -10.19 0.35 -2.47
CA GLY A 100 -10.74 -0.97 -2.80
C GLY A 100 -10.50 -2.00 -1.69
N ARG A 101 -10.39 -1.55 -0.42
CA ARG A 101 -10.26 -2.44 0.74
C ARG A 101 -11.49 -3.32 0.86
N GLU A 102 -11.30 -4.55 1.27
CA GLU A 102 -12.37 -5.49 1.54
C GLU A 102 -13.28 -4.99 2.66
N VAL A 103 -14.52 -5.45 2.65
CA VAL A 103 -15.46 -5.19 3.74
C VAL A 103 -15.94 -6.48 4.38
N ALA A 104 -16.24 -6.43 5.68
CA ALA A 104 -16.89 -7.52 6.38
C ALA A 104 -18.32 -7.70 5.82
N PRO A 105 -18.79 -8.95 5.62
CA PRO A 105 -20.17 -9.21 5.22
C PRO A 105 -21.19 -8.60 6.17
N ALA A 106 -22.41 -8.36 5.69
CA ALA A 106 -23.48 -7.75 6.49
C ALA A 106 -23.88 -8.56 7.74
N GLN A 107 -23.57 -9.85 7.77
CA GLN A 107 -23.83 -10.73 8.91
C GLN A 107 -22.58 -10.98 9.78
N ALA A 108 -21.48 -10.28 9.55
CA ALA A 108 -20.31 -10.39 10.41
C ALA A 108 -20.61 -9.88 11.82
N VAL A 109 -20.04 -10.56 12.83
CA VAL A 109 -20.19 -10.19 14.25
C VAL A 109 -18.83 -9.93 14.87
N SER A 110 -18.77 -9.07 15.88
CA SER A 110 -17.50 -8.68 16.53
C SER A 110 -16.75 -9.85 17.17
N THR A 111 -17.46 -10.92 17.51
CA THR A 111 -16.93 -12.14 18.14
C THR A 111 -16.58 -13.26 17.16
N MET A 112 -16.60 -13.00 15.84
CA MET A 112 -16.45 -14.05 14.82
C MET A 112 -15.10 -14.79 14.89
N PHE A 113 -14.08 -14.19 15.48
CA PHE A 113 -12.76 -14.80 15.70
C PHE A 113 -12.52 -15.24 17.14
N LEU A 114 -13.58 -15.37 17.94
CA LEU A 114 -13.50 -15.99 19.25
C LEU A 114 -13.95 -17.46 19.20
N ASP A 115 -13.36 -18.28 20.06
CA ASP A 115 -13.80 -19.64 20.32
C ASP A 115 -15.06 -19.65 21.22
N PRO A 116 -15.70 -20.82 21.48
CA PRO A 116 -16.84 -20.90 22.37
C PRO A 116 -16.56 -20.48 23.81
N ALA A 117 -15.30 -20.44 24.24
CA ALA A 117 -14.90 -19.97 25.57
C ALA A 117 -14.62 -18.45 25.60
N GLY A 118 -14.82 -17.74 24.48
CA GLY A 118 -14.58 -16.30 24.35
C GLY A 118 -13.12 -15.92 24.18
N LYS A 119 -12.22 -16.85 23.85
CA LYS A 119 -10.81 -16.60 23.59
C LYS A 119 -10.55 -16.43 22.11
N PRO A 120 -9.59 -15.57 21.71
CA PRO A 120 -9.17 -15.45 20.32
C PRO A 120 -8.76 -16.79 19.73
N LEU A 121 -9.24 -17.09 18.52
CA LEU A 121 -8.78 -18.24 17.74
C LEU A 121 -7.28 -18.13 17.45
N PRO A 122 -6.56 -19.27 17.38
CA PRO A 122 -5.22 -19.26 16.81
C PRO A 122 -5.25 -18.72 15.36
N PHE A 123 -4.27 -17.88 15.00
CA PHE A 123 -4.23 -17.25 13.68
C PHE A 123 -4.31 -18.29 12.54
N ASN A 124 -3.51 -19.36 12.63
CA ASN A 124 -3.49 -20.45 11.63
C ASN A 124 -4.83 -21.18 11.48
N THR A 125 -5.71 -21.13 12.49
CA THR A 125 -7.08 -21.66 12.41
C THR A 125 -8.01 -20.65 11.74
N ALA A 126 -7.86 -19.39 12.07
CA ALA A 126 -8.69 -18.32 11.52
C ALA A 126 -8.44 -18.09 10.04
N VAL A 127 -7.17 -18.04 9.61
CA VAL A 127 -6.73 -17.67 8.24
C VAL A 127 -7.31 -18.59 7.17
N VAL A 128 -7.34 -19.90 7.39
CA VAL A 128 -7.87 -20.88 6.42
C VAL A 128 -9.40 -21.06 6.51
N SER A 129 -10.07 -20.28 7.36
CA SER A 129 -11.52 -20.37 7.55
C SER A 129 -12.30 -19.56 6.52
N GLY A 130 -13.58 -19.93 6.30
CA GLY A 130 -14.48 -19.12 5.50
C GLY A 130 -14.80 -17.76 6.12
N ARG A 131 -14.63 -17.61 7.45
CA ARG A 131 -14.82 -16.35 8.18
C ARG A 131 -13.78 -15.30 7.81
N ALA A 132 -12.58 -15.73 7.40
CA ALA A 132 -11.49 -14.83 7.07
C ALA A 132 -11.70 -14.03 5.77
N THR A 133 -12.56 -14.51 4.87
CA THR A 133 -12.75 -13.88 3.56
C THR A 133 -13.62 -12.63 3.64
N GLY A 134 -13.03 -11.48 3.31
CA GLY A 134 -13.76 -10.23 3.09
C GLY A 134 -14.31 -10.13 1.67
N VAL A 135 -15.33 -9.28 1.47
CA VAL A 135 -15.87 -9.00 0.14
C VAL A 135 -14.77 -8.36 -0.71
N PRO A 136 -14.33 -8.97 -1.82
CA PRO A 136 -13.23 -8.47 -2.63
C PRO A 136 -13.49 -7.06 -3.18
N GLY A 137 -12.45 -6.24 -3.28
CA GLY A 137 -12.60 -4.84 -3.65
C GLY A 137 -11.78 -4.38 -4.85
N ALA A 138 -10.63 -5.02 -5.13
CA ALA A 138 -9.67 -4.56 -6.13
C ALA A 138 -10.27 -4.40 -7.53
N VAL A 139 -11.03 -5.39 -8.02
CA VAL A 139 -11.61 -5.37 -9.37
C VAL A 139 -12.65 -4.27 -9.52
N LYS A 140 -13.52 -4.07 -8.51
CA LYS A 140 -14.53 -3.01 -8.55
C LYS A 140 -13.90 -1.62 -8.50
N MET A 141 -12.86 -1.46 -7.70
CA MET A 141 -12.09 -0.22 -7.60
C MET A 141 -11.44 0.13 -8.95
N LEU A 142 -10.78 -0.83 -9.59
CA LEU A 142 -10.16 -0.63 -10.90
C LEU A 142 -11.19 -0.30 -11.98
N GLY A 143 -12.39 -0.91 -11.91
CA GLY A 143 -13.49 -0.57 -12.81
C GLY A 143 -13.91 0.89 -12.71
N VAL A 144 -14.09 1.41 -11.48
CA VAL A 144 -14.42 2.82 -11.24
C VAL A 144 -13.30 3.75 -11.72
N ALA A 145 -12.04 3.41 -11.44
CA ALA A 145 -10.90 4.20 -11.90
C ALA A 145 -10.77 4.20 -13.44
N HIS A 146 -11.07 3.07 -14.08
CA HIS A 146 -11.08 2.98 -15.55
C HIS A 146 -12.19 3.82 -16.19
N GLU A 147 -13.39 3.82 -15.63
CA GLU A 147 -14.49 4.69 -16.09
C GLU A 147 -14.09 6.19 -16.08
N GLU A 148 -13.23 6.60 -15.15
CA GLU A 148 -12.80 7.99 -14.99
C GLU A 148 -11.53 8.35 -15.79
N HIS A 149 -10.59 7.40 -15.93
CA HIS A 149 -9.23 7.67 -16.42
C HIS A 149 -8.75 6.71 -17.51
N GLY A 150 -9.54 5.71 -17.87
CA GLY A 150 -9.20 4.78 -18.94
C GLY A 150 -9.17 5.45 -20.31
N LYS A 151 -8.24 5.04 -21.16
CA LYS A 151 -8.12 5.46 -22.57
C LYS A 151 -8.38 4.33 -23.54
N LEU A 152 -8.03 3.11 -23.16
CA LEU A 152 -8.26 1.92 -23.98
C LEU A 152 -9.53 1.20 -23.54
N PRO A 153 -10.19 0.45 -24.44
CA PRO A 153 -11.34 -0.35 -24.05
C PRO A 153 -10.96 -1.35 -22.94
N TRP A 154 -11.77 -1.44 -21.88
CA TRP A 154 -11.60 -2.37 -20.77
C TRP A 154 -11.24 -3.78 -21.22
N SER A 155 -11.98 -4.30 -22.22
CA SER A 155 -11.79 -5.66 -22.75
C SER A 155 -10.40 -5.92 -23.32
N SER A 156 -9.68 -4.89 -23.74
CA SER A 156 -8.34 -5.01 -24.34
C SER A 156 -7.19 -5.10 -23.32
N LEU A 157 -7.48 -5.00 -22.01
CA LEU A 157 -6.48 -4.88 -20.96
C LEU A 157 -6.05 -6.23 -20.37
N PHE A 158 -6.76 -7.32 -20.67
CA PHE A 158 -6.56 -8.63 -20.04
C PHE A 158 -5.83 -9.65 -20.92
N GLY A 159 -5.63 -9.36 -22.22
CA GLY A 159 -5.15 -10.33 -23.19
C GLY A 159 -3.80 -10.97 -22.85
N ASP A 160 -2.87 -10.21 -22.27
CA ASP A 160 -1.55 -10.73 -21.88
C ASP A 160 -1.68 -11.74 -20.73
N ALA A 161 -2.46 -11.42 -19.70
CA ALA A 161 -2.69 -12.30 -18.56
C ALA A 161 -3.52 -13.54 -18.96
N GLU A 162 -4.52 -13.37 -19.82
CA GLU A 162 -5.32 -14.46 -20.39
C GLU A 162 -4.44 -15.44 -21.15
N HIS A 163 -3.65 -14.95 -22.11
CA HIS A 163 -2.74 -15.79 -22.89
C HIS A 163 -1.71 -16.51 -21.99
N THR A 164 -1.12 -15.80 -21.03
CA THR A 164 -0.17 -16.39 -20.08
C THR A 164 -0.82 -17.47 -19.21
N ALA A 165 -2.09 -17.30 -18.82
CA ALA A 165 -2.83 -18.28 -18.05
C ALA A 165 -3.15 -19.55 -18.89
N ASP A 166 -3.49 -19.37 -20.18
CA ASP A 166 -3.79 -20.48 -21.10
C ASP A 166 -2.54 -21.29 -21.49
N GLU A 167 -1.44 -20.61 -21.84
CA GLU A 167 -0.20 -21.25 -22.29
C GLU A 167 0.72 -21.66 -21.13
N GLY A 168 0.50 -21.08 -19.97
CA GLY A 168 1.29 -21.26 -18.78
C GLY A 168 2.56 -20.40 -18.74
N PHE A 169 3.05 -20.20 -17.53
CA PHE A 169 4.27 -19.47 -17.23
C PHE A 169 5.26 -20.36 -16.45
N ILE A 170 6.49 -19.92 -16.38
CA ILE A 170 7.53 -20.65 -15.63
C ILE A 170 7.46 -20.26 -14.15
N VAL A 171 7.35 -21.26 -13.28
CA VAL A 171 7.42 -21.09 -11.83
C VAL A 171 8.77 -20.47 -11.47
N SER A 172 8.74 -19.36 -10.79
CA SER A 172 9.93 -18.62 -10.37
C SER A 172 10.54 -19.20 -9.09
N PRO A 173 11.80 -18.92 -8.78
CA PRO A 173 12.42 -19.33 -7.50
C PRO A 173 11.67 -18.80 -6.27
N ARG A 174 11.06 -17.60 -6.37
CA ARG A 174 10.25 -17.06 -5.28
C ARG A 174 8.94 -17.82 -5.12
N LEU A 175 8.22 -18.09 -6.20
CA LEU A 175 6.98 -18.87 -6.14
C LEU A 175 7.25 -20.28 -5.62
N GLU A 176 8.33 -20.96 -6.06
CA GLU A 176 8.75 -22.23 -5.50
C GLU A 176 8.91 -22.19 -3.98
N ARG A 177 9.66 -21.22 -3.45
CA ARG A 177 9.82 -21.06 -1.99
C ARG A 177 8.48 -20.94 -1.27
N MET A 178 7.52 -20.22 -1.85
CA MET A 178 6.19 -20.04 -1.26
C MET A 178 5.34 -21.31 -1.36
N ILE A 179 5.46 -22.07 -2.46
CA ILE A 179 4.78 -23.38 -2.63
C ILE A 179 5.27 -24.38 -1.59
N HIS A 180 6.57 -24.40 -1.30
CA HIS A 180 7.21 -25.35 -0.39
C HIS A 180 7.30 -24.86 1.07
N ALA A 181 6.82 -23.66 1.38
CA ALA A 181 6.80 -23.14 2.74
C ALA A 181 5.75 -23.85 3.60
N ASP A 182 5.99 -23.89 4.91
CA ASP A 182 5.07 -24.52 5.88
C ASP A 182 4.11 -23.49 6.50
N TYR A 183 3.25 -22.91 5.65
CA TYR A 183 2.13 -22.08 6.11
C TYR A 183 0.84 -22.90 6.20
N ALA A 184 -0.10 -22.48 7.05
CA ALA A 184 -1.37 -23.19 7.20
C ALA A 184 -2.14 -23.30 5.87
N GLU A 185 -2.06 -22.27 5.03
CA GLU A 185 -2.69 -22.16 3.72
C GLU A 185 -2.12 -23.17 2.72
N ASN A 186 -0.83 -23.54 2.83
CA ASN A 186 -0.19 -24.51 1.95
C ASN A 186 -0.76 -25.93 2.10
N HIS A 187 -1.38 -26.21 3.25
CA HIS A 187 -2.07 -27.49 3.51
C HIS A 187 -3.52 -27.51 2.99
N ALA A 188 -4.01 -26.39 2.44
CA ALA A 188 -5.35 -26.35 1.87
C ALA A 188 -5.45 -27.21 0.60
N PRO A 189 -6.54 -27.98 0.43
CA PRO A 189 -6.68 -28.88 -0.73
C PRO A 189 -6.55 -28.18 -2.08
N ASP A 190 -7.03 -26.96 -2.22
CA ASP A 190 -6.94 -26.20 -3.48
C ASP A 190 -5.50 -25.78 -3.79
N VAL A 191 -4.70 -25.39 -2.78
CA VAL A 191 -3.29 -25.03 -2.94
C VAL A 191 -2.49 -26.27 -3.39
N ILE A 192 -2.68 -27.41 -2.69
CA ILE A 192 -2.04 -28.68 -3.05
C ILE A 192 -2.42 -29.06 -4.49
N ALA A 193 -3.70 -29.05 -4.82
CA ALA A 193 -4.18 -29.41 -6.16
C ALA A 193 -3.64 -28.49 -7.26
N TYR A 194 -3.57 -27.18 -7.00
CA TYR A 194 -3.13 -26.19 -7.99
C TYR A 194 -1.63 -26.28 -8.27
N PHE A 195 -0.82 -26.59 -7.25
CA PHE A 195 0.63 -26.63 -7.39
C PHE A 195 1.21 -28.05 -7.49
N SER A 196 0.38 -29.08 -7.63
CA SER A 196 0.85 -30.45 -7.84
C SER A 196 0.97 -30.80 -9.32
N LYS A 197 2.03 -31.56 -9.63
CA LYS A 197 2.21 -32.25 -10.90
C LYS A 197 1.30 -33.50 -10.98
N PRO A 198 1.13 -34.10 -12.16
CA PRO A 198 0.36 -35.35 -12.32
C PRO A 198 0.82 -36.52 -11.46
N ASP A 199 2.10 -36.54 -11.07
CA ASP A 199 2.68 -37.54 -10.19
C ASP A 199 2.48 -37.28 -8.69
N GLY A 200 1.81 -36.15 -8.35
CA GLY A 200 1.54 -35.73 -6.98
C GLY A 200 2.65 -34.93 -6.31
N THR A 201 3.79 -34.72 -6.97
CA THR A 201 4.86 -33.86 -6.45
C THR A 201 4.53 -32.38 -6.68
N LEU A 202 5.01 -31.51 -5.80
CA LEU A 202 4.81 -30.06 -5.96
C LEU A 202 5.70 -29.49 -7.08
N LEU A 203 5.25 -28.39 -7.67
CA LEU A 203 6.00 -27.65 -8.69
C LEU A 203 7.27 -27.04 -8.09
N ASN A 204 8.33 -27.01 -8.89
CA ASN A 204 9.60 -26.37 -8.59
C ASN A 204 9.89 -25.24 -9.58
N ALA A 205 10.86 -24.41 -9.29
CA ALA A 205 11.35 -23.40 -10.22
C ALA A 205 11.77 -24.05 -11.55
N GLY A 206 11.32 -23.44 -12.65
CA GLY A 206 11.52 -23.98 -14.00
C GLY A 206 10.38 -24.86 -14.51
N ASP A 207 9.50 -25.36 -13.65
CA ASP A 207 8.27 -26.05 -14.07
C ASP A 207 7.28 -25.06 -14.71
N ARG A 208 6.41 -25.56 -15.59
CA ARG A 208 5.35 -24.76 -16.21
C ARG A 208 4.04 -24.90 -15.45
N LEU A 209 3.46 -23.76 -15.06
CA LEU A 209 2.14 -23.69 -14.42
C LEU A 209 1.13 -23.11 -15.39
N VAL A 210 0.05 -23.85 -15.66
CA VAL A 210 -1.07 -23.48 -16.51
C VAL A 210 -2.31 -23.23 -15.66
N ASN A 211 -3.09 -22.17 -15.96
CA ASN A 211 -4.30 -21.84 -15.20
C ASN A 211 -5.47 -21.51 -16.13
N LYS A 212 -5.99 -22.49 -16.83
CA LYS A 212 -7.13 -22.33 -17.74
C LYS A 212 -8.40 -21.76 -17.06
N PRO A 213 -8.74 -22.15 -15.81
CA PRO A 213 -9.88 -21.54 -15.12
C PRO A 213 -9.73 -20.01 -14.96
N TYR A 214 -8.50 -19.54 -14.72
CA TYR A 214 -8.23 -18.10 -14.62
C TYR A 214 -8.32 -17.40 -15.99
N ALA A 215 -7.83 -18.04 -17.06
CA ALA A 215 -8.00 -17.52 -18.42
C ALA A 215 -9.49 -17.36 -18.77
N ASP A 216 -10.31 -18.37 -18.47
CA ASP A 216 -11.77 -18.32 -18.67
C ASP A 216 -12.44 -17.21 -17.83
N PHE A 217 -11.99 -17.01 -16.60
CA PHE A 217 -12.45 -15.89 -15.78
C PHE A 217 -12.07 -14.55 -16.41
N LEU A 218 -10.82 -14.38 -16.87
CA LEU A 218 -10.37 -13.14 -17.53
C LEU A 218 -11.16 -12.84 -18.81
N ARG A 219 -11.53 -13.83 -19.62
CA ARG A 219 -12.43 -13.66 -20.77
C ARG A 219 -13.78 -13.10 -20.35
N ARG A 220 -14.35 -13.64 -19.27
CA ARG A 220 -15.62 -13.10 -18.71
C ARG A 220 -15.44 -11.70 -18.17
N LEU A 221 -14.35 -11.42 -17.46
CA LEU A 221 -14.04 -10.12 -16.92
C LEU A 221 -13.85 -9.07 -18.02
N ALA A 222 -13.17 -9.43 -19.10
CA ALA A 222 -13.02 -8.59 -20.29
C ALA A 222 -14.35 -8.26 -20.95
N ALA A 223 -15.24 -9.24 -21.09
CA ALA A 223 -16.51 -9.09 -21.79
C ALA A 223 -17.60 -8.41 -20.95
N GLN A 224 -17.65 -8.63 -19.64
CA GLN A 224 -18.73 -8.22 -18.74
C GLN A 224 -18.34 -7.11 -17.77
N GLY A 225 -17.08 -6.67 -17.81
CA GLY A 225 -16.53 -5.73 -16.83
C GLY A 225 -16.49 -6.33 -15.41
N PRO A 226 -16.37 -5.49 -14.39
CA PRO A 226 -16.30 -5.94 -13.00
C PRO A 226 -17.47 -6.85 -12.57
N ALA A 227 -18.63 -6.76 -13.22
CA ALA A 227 -19.79 -7.60 -12.91
C ALA A 227 -19.48 -9.11 -12.96
N ALA A 228 -18.49 -9.53 -13.77
CA ALA A 228 -18.05 -10.93 -13.86
C ALA A 228 -17.62 -11.54 -12.52
N LEU A 229 -17.13 -10.72 -11.58
CA LEU A 229 -16.76 -11.17 -10.24
C LEU A 229 -17.91 -11.05 -9.23
N TYR A 230 -18.72 -9.97 -9.33
CA TYR A 230 -19.69 -9.60 -8.30
C TYR A 230 -21.11 -10.12 -8.56
N ALA A 231 -21.33 -10.79 -9.67
CA ALA A 231 -22.61 -11.39 -10.04
C ALA A 231 -22.41 -12.74 -10.75
N GLY A 232 -23.51 -13.45 -11.00
CA GLY A 232 -23.52 -14.70 -11.75
C GLY A 232 -22.76 -15.85 -11.09
N SER A 233 -22.12 -16.69 -11.91
CA SER A 233 -21.53 -17.96 -11.45
C SER A 233 -20.31 -17.78 -10.56
N THR A 234 -19.43 -16.82 -10.86
CA THR A 234 -18.22 -16.55 -10.03
C THR A 234 -18.61 -16.09 -8.63
N ALA A 235 -19.56 -15.14 -8.53
CA ALA A 235 -20.07 -14.69 -7.23
C ALA A 235 -20.70 -15.84 -6.42
N ALA A 236 -21.51 -16.69 -7.08
CA ALA A 236 -22.11 -17.85 -6.41
C ALA A 236 -21.04 -18.84 -5.91
N LYS A 237 -19.98 -19.07 -6.68
CA LYS A 237 -18.85 -19.92 -6.26
C LYS A 237 -18.09 -19.30 -5.07
N ILE A 238 -17.86 -17.98 -5.05
CA ILE A 238 -17.24 -17.28 -3.93
C ILE A 238 -18.07 -17.51 -2.66
N VAL A 239 -19.38 -17.23 -2.71
CA VAL A 239 -20.27 -17.45 -1.58
C VAL A 239 -20.22 -18.90 -1.11
N ALA A 240 -20.41 -19.87 -2.00
CA ALA A 240 -20.36 -21.29 -1.67
C ALA A 240 -19.01 -21.69 -1.02
N ARG A 241 -17.91 -21.15 -1.54
CA ARG A 241 -16.58 -21.48 -1.06
C ARG A 241 -16.30 -20.89 0.33
N THR A 242 -16.81 -19.69 0.64
CA THR A 242 -16.70 -19.11 1.98
C THR A 242 -17.56 -19.84 3.03
N HIS A 243 -18.65 -20.48 2.60
CA HIS A 243 -19.50 -21.28 3.49
C HIS A 243 -19.01 -22.72 3.72
N ALA A 244 -18.04 -23.18 2.94
CA ALA A 244 -17.55 -24.56 3.00
C ALA A 244 -16.64 -24.81 4.23
N GLY A 245 -16.75 -25.99 4.82
CA GLY A 245 -15.87 -26.46 5.91
C GLY A 245 -16.20 -25.85 7.29
N PRO A 246 -15.36 -26.14 8.28
CA PRO A 246 -15.51 -25.60 9.62
C PRO A 246 -15.26 -24.09 9.65
N LEU A 247 -15.86 -23.38 10.59
CA LEU A 247 -15.79 -21.92 10.70
C LEU A 247 -16.27 -21.22 9.41
N ALA A 248 -17.47 -21.61 8.96
CA ALA A 248 -18.11 -21.04 7.78
C ALA A 248 -18.21 -19.51 7.86
N GLY A 249 -17.96 -18.83 6.74
CA GLY A 249 -18.19 -17.40 6.57
C GLY A 249 -19.67 -17.07 6.44
N SER A 250 -19.98 -15.79 6.47
CA SER A 250 -21.36 -15.27 6.37
C SER A 250 -21.63 -14.47 5.10
N MET A 251 -20.70 -14.48 4.12
CA MET A 251 -20.84 -13.73 2.87
C MET A 251 -22.03 -14.20 2.06
N THR A 252 -22.77 -13.25 1.46
CA THR A 252 -23.93 -13.50 0.62
C THR A 252 -23.74 -12.89 -0.77
N MET A 253 -24.60 -13.28 -1.73
CA MET A 253 -24.68 -12.64 -3.03
C MET A 253 -25.01 -11.14 -2.93
N ALA A 254 -25.79 -10.76 -1.92
CA ALA A 254 -26.13 -9.36 -1.65
C ALA A 254 -24.91 -8.54 -1.22
N ASP A 255 -24.00 -9.12 -0.41
CA ASP A 255 -22.76 -8.45 0.00
C ASP A 255 -21.87 -8.14 -1.21
N LEU A 256 -21.69 -9.11 -2.11
CA LEU A 256 -20.94 -8.92 -3.36
C LEU A 256 -21.59 -7.84 -4.24
N ALA A 257 -22.90 -7.90 -4.46
CA ALA A 257 -23.62 -6.92 -5.28
C ALA A 257 -23.60 -5.51 -4.67
N ALA A 258 -23.62 -5.41 -3.34
CA ALA A 258 -23.64 -4.15 -2.60
C ALA A 258 -22.26 -3.48 -2.50
N TYR A 259 -21.17 -4.21 -2.73
CA TYR A 259 -19.83 -3.65 -2.56
C TYR A 259 -19.61 -2.39 -3.42
N ARG A 260 -19.03 -1.35 -2.81
CA ARG A 260 -18.64 -0.11 -3.49
C ARG A 260 -17.25 0.31 -3.01
N PRO A 261 -16.31 0.59 -3.92
CA PRO A 261 -15.06 1.26 -3.57
C PRO A 261 -15.34 2.70 -3.13
N ILE A 262 -14.43 3.29 -2.39
CA ILE A 262 -14.57 4.67 -1.89
C ILE A 262 -13.46 5.53 -2.49
N LYS A 263 -13.82 6.71 -2.99
CA LYS A 263 -12.84 7.76 -3.31
C LYS A 263 -12.60 8.60 -2.07
N ARG A 264 -11.32 8.86 -1.79
CA ARG A 264 -10.89 9.64 -0.63
C ARG A 264 -9.88 10.70 -1.05
N GLU A 265 -9.79 11.78 -0.28
CA GLU A 265 -8.65 12.70 -0.36
C GLU A 265 -7.45 12.07 0.37
N PRO A 266 -6.21 12.30 -0.11
CA PRO A 266 -5.03 11.79 0.56
C PRO A 266 -4.82 12.47 1.92
N VAL A 267 -4.15 11.78 2.83
CA VAL A 267 -3.47 12.43 3.95
C VAL A 267 -2.06 12.77 3.51
N CYS A 268 -1.66 14.04 3.71
CA CYS A 268 -0.35 14.53 3.30
C CYS A 268 0.36 15.20 4.47
N GLY A 269 1.69 15.09 4.50
CA GLY A 269 2.56 15.78 5.46
C GLY A 269 3.90 16.14 4.82
N PRO A 270 4.59 17.16 5.40
CA PRO A 270 5.90 17.55 4.92
C PRO A 270 6.93 16.44 5.19
N PHE A 271 7.84 16.24 4.25
CA PHE A 271 9.03 15.44 4.42
C PHE A 271 10.18 16.10 3.65
N GLN A 272 11.12 16.69 4.35
CA GLN A 272 12.23 17.45 3.79
C GLN A 272 11.75 18.52 2.79
N ILE A 273 12.17 18.42 1.53
CA ILE A 273 11.76 19.34 0.45
C ILE A 273 10.46 18.90 -0.24
N TYR A 274 9.90 17.76 0.14
CA TYR A 274 8.73 17.14 -0.48
C TYR A 274 7.47 17.26 0.38
N MET A 275 6.33 17.00 -0.26
CA MET A 275 5.06 16.66 0.38
C MET A 275 4.81 15.17 0.15
N LEU A 276 4.78 14.38 1.24
CA LEU A 276 4.45 12.96 1.22
C LEU A 276 2.94 12.78 1.36
N CYS A 277 2.32 12.13 0.40
CA CYS A 277 0.88 11.87 0.36
C CYS A 277 0.59 10.36 0.31
N ALA A 278 -0.32 9.89 1.16
CA ALA A 278 -0.67 8.47 1.32
C ALA A 278 -2.19 8.31 1.54
N PRO A 279 -2.74 7.08 1.43
CA PRO A 279 -4.16 6.85 1.71
C PRO A 279 -4.50 7.16 3.17
N PRO A 280 -5.66 7.81 3.44
CA PRO A 280 -6.14 8.03 4.79
C PRO A 280 -6.67 6.72 5.42
N PRO A 281 -7.03 6.71 6.72
CA PRO A 281 -7.68 5.56 7.33
C PRO A 281 -8.89 5.02 6.51
N PRO A 282 -9.05 3.68 6.44
CA PRO A 282 -8.46 2.63 7.27
C PRO A 282 -7.02 2.24 6.90
N SER A 283 -6.42 2.84 5.85
CA SER A 283 -4.98 2.74 5.63
C SER A 283 -4.19 3.44 6.75
N SER A 284 -2.96 3.04 6.94
CA SER A 284 -2.06 3.61 7.96
C SER A 284 -1.17 4.75 7.42
N GLY A 285 -1.60 5.44 6.36
CA GLY A 285 -0.86 6.58 5.79
C GLY A 285 -0.60 7.68 6.82
N VAL A 286 -1.54 7.93 7.73
CA VAL A 286 -1.33 8.87 8.84
C VAL A 286 -0.16 8.44 9.73
N GLY A 287 0.01 7.14 10.00
CA GLY A 287 1.16 6.63 10.77
C GLY A 287 2.47 6.78 10.02
N LEU A 288 2.50 6.55 8.70
CA LEU A 288 3.71 6.82 7.91
C LEU A 288 4.13 8.29 8.01
N ILE A 289 3.18 9.22 7.84
CA ILE A 289 3.46 10.65 7.94
C ILE A 289 3.91 11.03 9.37
N GLU A 290 3.26 10.50 10.41
CA GLU A 290 3.66 10.66 11.80
C GLU A 290 5.11 10.23 12.02
N LEU A 291 5.48 9.03 11.54
CA LEU A 291 6.84 8.51 11.66
C LEU A 291 7.86 9.44 10.99
N MET A 292 7.60 9.86 9.75
CA MET A 292 8.49 10.77 9.04
C MET A 292 8.63 12.13 9.75
N MET A 293 7.53 12.69 10.25
CA MET A 293 7.56 13.95 11.01
C MET A 293 8.27 13.81 12.37
N ILE A 294 8.21 12.65 13.04
CA ILE A 294 8.99 12.38 14.26
C ILE A 294 10.49 12.35 13.90
N LEU A 295 10.88 11.63 12.83
CA LEU A 295 12.26 11.54 12.37
C LEU A 295 12.84 12.90 11.97
N ASP A 296 12.05 13.76 11.32
CA ASP A 296 12.44 15.14 11.00
C ASP A 296 12.75 16.03 12.24
N ARG A 297 12.34 15.59 13.45
CA ARG A 297 12.68 16.24 14.71
C ARG A 297 13.97 15.71 15.35
N THR A 298 14.63 14.77 14.69
CA THR A 298 15.90 14.16 15.10
C THR A 298 17.03 14.59 14.16
N ASP A 299 18.22 14.17 14.44
CA ASP A 299 19.37 14.42 13.57
C ASP A 299 19.68 13.27 12.59
N ILE A 300 18.70 12.36 12.34
CA ILE A 300 18.86 11.18 11.49
C ILE A 300 19.36 11.53 10.08
N ALA A 301 18.87 12.61 9.50
CA ALA A 301 19.24 13.05 8.15
C ALA A 301 20.75 13.35 8.01
N SER A 302 21.38 13.86 9.06
CA SER A 302 22.81 14.21 9.05
C SER A 302 23.75 13.06 9.39
N ARG A 303 23.22 11.87 9.77
CA ARG A 303 24.03 10.76 10.28
C ARG A 303 24.46 9.75 9.23
N GLY A 304 23.56 9.36 8.35
CA GLY A 304 23.82 8.37 7.31
C GLY A 304 23.66 6.90 7.77
N PRO A 305 23.73 5.95 6.81
CA PRO A 305 23.39 4.54 7.02
C PRO A 305 24.42 3.76 7.88
N ASN A 306 25.63 4.31 8.06
CA ASN A 306 26.71 3.66 8.81
C ASN A 306 26.79 4.12 10.27
N ASP A 307 25.89 5.01 10.72
CA ASP A 307 25.84 5.47 12.11
C ASP A 307 24.81 4.65 12.91
N PRO A 308 25.21 3.90 13.96
CA PRO A 308 24.27 3.17 14.81
C PRO A 308 23.19 4.06 15.44
N GLN A 309 23.49 5.35 15.67
CA GLN A 309 22.52 6.29 16.21
C GLN A 309 21.36 6.55 15.23
N ALA A 310 21.61 6.55 13.92
CA ALA A 310 20.55 6.70 12.91
C ALA A 310 19.53 5.56 13.01
N TRP A 311 20.01 4.33 13.10
CA TRP A 311 19.16 3.14 13.25
C TRP A 311 18.42 3.09 14.58
N TYR A 312 19.06 3.56 15.65
CA TYR A 312 18.43 3.72 16.96
C TYR A 312 17.25 4.71 16.89
N LEU A 313 17.46 5.89 16.30
CA LEU A 313 16.42 6.91 16.14
C LEU A 313 15.26 6.40 15.31
N PHE A 314 15.56 5.68 14.21
CA PHE A 314 14.55 5.06 13.39
C PHE A 314 13.73 4.03 14.18
N ALA A 315 14.38 3.16 14.96
CA ALA A 315 13.71 2.15 15.77
C ALA A 315 12.77 2.77 16.80
N GLU A 316 13.22 3.76 17.56
CA GLU A 316 12.40 4.39 18.61
C GLU A 316 11.26 5.21 18.03
N ALA A 317 11.49 5.95 16.93
CA ALA A 317 10.42 6.66 16.22
C ALA A 317 9.34 5.68 15.68
N SER A 318 9.78 4.54 15.14
CA SER A 318 8.86 3.47 14.68
C SER A 318 8.00 2.95 15.84
N ARG A 319 8.58 2.67 17.01
CA ARG A 319 7.82 2.19 18.17
C ARG A 319 6.76 3.18 18.62
N LEU A 320 7.08 4.48 18.61
CA LEU A 320 6.13 5.55 18.95
C LEU A 320 4.94 5.57 17.97
N MET A 321 5.22 5.57 16.68
CA MET A 321 4.20 5.52 15.64
C MET A 321 3.32 4.28 15.72
N TYR A 322 3.91 3.09 15.89
CA TYR A 322 3.12 1.86 16.00
C TYR A 322 2.22 1.86 17.22
N ALA A 323 2.66 2.40 18.37
CA ALA A 323 1.82 2.52 19.55
C ALA A 323 0.55 3.36 19.28
N ASP A 324 0.70 4.47 18.57
CA ASP A 324 -0.41 5.36 18.20
C ASP A 324 -1.31 4.73 17.14
N ARG A 325 -0.71 4.18 16.07
CA ARG A 325 -1.42 3.50 14.99
C ARG A 325 -2.31 2.36 15.51
N ASP A 326 -1.74 1.49 16.34
CA ASP A 326 -2.43 0.30 16.83
C ASP A 326 -3.61 0.63 17.73
N LYS A 327 -3.59 1.76 18.39
CA LYS A 327 -4.69 2.22 19.24
C LYS A 327 -5.78 2.97 18.49
N TYR A 328 -5.42 3.78 17.48
CA TYR A 328 -6.33 4.77 16.92
C TYR A 328 -6.77 4.50 15.49
N VAL A 329 -5.99 3.77 14.67
CA VAL A 329 -6.33 3.58 13.26
C VAL A 329 -7.38 2.47 13.09
N GLY A 330 -8.44 2.80 12.39
CA GLY A 330 -9.55 1.92 12.01
C GLY A 330 -10.37 2.58 10.90
N ASP A 331 -11.51 1.98 10.54
CA ASP A 331 -12.40 2.53 9.51
C ASP A 331 -13.12 3.79 10.04
N PRO A 332 -12.90 4.99 9.46
CA PRO A 332 -13.48 6.23 9.95
C PRO A 332 -15.00 6.33 9.77
N ALA A 333 -15.62 5.42 9.00
CA ALA A 333 -17.07 5.31 8.91
C ALA A 333 -17.70 4.69 10.18
N PHE A 334 -16.88 4.01 11.00
CA PHE A 334 -17.33 3.27 12.20
C PHE A 334 -16.72 3.79 13.49
N VAL A 335 -15.51 4.34 13.43
CA VAL A 335 -14.77 4.81 14.60
C VAL A 335 -14.17 6.18 14.36
N ARG A 336 -14.05 6.97 15.42
CA ARG A 336 -13.34 8.24 15.33
C ARG A 336 -11.83 7.98 15.28
N VAL A 337 -11.19 8.36 14.18
CA VAL A 337 -9.73 8.33 14.02
C VAL A 337 -9.20 9.77 14.15
N PRO A 338 -8.33 10.08 15.12
CA PRO A 338 -7.82 11.44 15.34
C PRO A 338 -6.68 11.79 14.37
N ALA A 339 -6.89 11.59 13.05
CA ALA A 339 -5.85 11.68 12.03
C ALA A 339 -5.12 13.04 12.04
N ALA A 340 -5.86 14.16 12.13
CA ALA A 340 -5.25 15.49 12.20
C ALA A 340 -4.44 15.69 13.49
N GLY A 341 -4.90 15.12 14.62
CA GLY A 341 -4.20 15.22 15.89
C GLY A 341 -2.90 14.40 15.91
N LEU A 342 -2.86 13.25 15.22
CA LEU A 342 -1.67 12.40 15.13
C LEU A 342 -0.51 13.05 14.34
N ILE A 343 -0.83 13.92 13.39
CA ILE A 343 0.17 14.66 12.59
C ILE A 343 0.25 16.16 12.97
N ASP A 344 -0.34 16.55 14.09
CA ASP A 344 -0.23 17.91 14.61
C ASP A 344 1.22 18.21 15.02
N PRO A 345 1.82 19.34 14.58
CA PRO A 345 3.22 19.65 14.85
C PRO A 345 3.60 19.69 16.34
N ALA A 346 2.69 20.13 17.23
CA ALA A 346 2.95 20.16 18.67
C ALA A 346 2.89 18.75 19.28
N TYR A 347 1.95 17.92 18.83
CA TYR A 347 1.87 16.52 19.20
C TYR A 347 3.15 15.76 18.78
N ILE A 348 3.56 15.88 17.52
CA ILE A 348 4.79 15.28 16.98
C ILE A 348 6.02 15.70 17.79
N ALA A 349 6.14 17.02 18.10
CA ALA A 349 7.26 17.50 18.93
C ALA A 349 7.24 16.87 20.34
N GLY A 350 6.07 16.64 20.92
CA GLY A 350 5.91 15.91 22.17
C GLY A 350 6.35 14.45 22.07
N ARG A 351 5.95 13.76 20.99
CA ARG A 351 6.34 12.35 20.75
C ARG A 351 7.85 12.22 20.54
N ALA A 352 8.45 13.06 19.71
CA ALA A 352 9.90 13.03 19.45
C ALA A 352 10.76 13.20 20.73
N LYS A 353 10.30 13.99 21.70
CA LYS A 353 11.00 14.18 23.00
C LYS A 353 11.03 12.91 23.86
N LEU A 354 10.22 11.90 23.55
CA LEU A 354 10.24 10.62 24.27
C LEU A 354 11.39 9.72 23.84
N ILE A 355 12.07 10.02 22.73
CA ILE A 355 13.26 9.29 22.30
C ILE A 355 14.41 9.66 23.25
N GLY A 356 14.74 8.74 24.15
CA GLY A 356 15.82 8.91 25.13
C GLY A 356 17.20 8.54 24.55
N PRO A 357 18.24 8.49 25.38
CA PRO A 357 19.57 8.06 24.96
C PRO A 357 19.69 6.54 24.74
N THR A 358 18.80 5.77 25.35
CA THR A 358 18.70 4.30 25.24
C THR A 358 17.26 3.86 25.14
N ALA A 359 17.02 2.70 24.51
CA ALA A 359 15.70 2.12 24.38
C ALA A 359 15.07 1.83 25.75
N GLY A 360 13.91 2.39 25.96
CA GLY A 360 13.10 2.16 27.15
C GLY A 360 12.12 0.99 27.01
N PRO A 361 11.19 0.82 27.96
CA PRO A 361 10.07 -0.09 27.82
C PRO A 361 9.22 0.28 26.59
N PRO A 362 8.34 -0.62 26.12
CA PRO A 362 7.42 -0.31 25.01
C PRO A 362 6.67 1.01 25.26
N PRO A 363 6.72 1.97 24.34
CA PRO A 363 6.04 3.25 24.54
C PRO A 363 4.52 3.03 24.55
N ALA A 364 3.83 3.76 25.42
CA ALA A 364 2.39 3.87 25.34
C ALA A 364 1.99 4.76 24.15
N ALA A 365 0.79 4.53 23.62
CA ALA A 365 0.17 5.47 22.70
C ALA A 365 0.01 6.85 23.36
N GLY A 366 0.28 7.90 22.61
CA GLY A 366 0.04 9.26 23.06
C GLY A 366 -1.44 9.60 23.12
N VAL A 367 -1.74 10.86 23.46
CA VAL A 367 -3.10 11.38 23.48
C VAL A 367 -3.19 12.56 22.51
N PRO A 368 -3.38 12.32 21.21
CA PRO A 368 -3.54 13.40 20.25
C PRO A 368 -4.86 14.15 20.47
N ALA A 369 -4.98 15.36 19.92
CA ALA A 369 -6.22 16.10 19.99
C ALA A 369 -7.39 15.25 19.45
N ALA A 370 -8.53 15.27 20.16
CA ALA A 370 -9.72 14.52 19.84
C ALA A 370 -9.57 12.99 19.90
N ALA A 371 -8.58 12.47 20.63
CA ALA A 371 -8.38 11.03 20.82
C ALA A 371 -9.60 10.37 21.47
N PRO A 372 -10.13 9.27 20.91
CA PRO A 372 -11.13 8.44 21.58
C PRO A 372 -10.48 7.55 22.64
N VAL A 373 -11.30 7.01 23.54
CA VAL A 373 -10.87 5.99 24.49
C VAL A 373 -11.02 4.62 23.83
N ASN A 374 -9.90 4.08 23.35
CA ASN A 374 -9.83 2.77 22.69
C ASN A 374 -8.92 1.81 23.45
N ALA A 375 -9.18 0.52 23.29
CA ALA A 375 -8.23 -0.55 23.63
C ALA A 375 -6.98 -0.48 22.75
N ASN A 376 -5.87 -1.00 23.25
CA ASN A 376 -4.72 -1.29 22.40
C ASN A 376 -5.04 -2.53 21.54
N ASP A 377 -4.57 -2.53 20.30
CA ASP A 377 -4.72 -3.66 19.38
C ASP A 377 -3.36 -4.29 19.09
N HIS A 378 -3.31 -5.62 19.12
CA HIS A 378 -2.09 -6.39 18.87
C HIS A 378 -2.27 -7.35 17.69
N THR A 379 -3.20 -7.05 16.79
CA THR A 379 -3.49 -7.87 15.60
C THR A 379 -2.22 -8.08 14.76
N LEU A 380 -2.01 -9.32 14.37
CA LEU A 380 -0.99 -9.71 13.40
C LEU A 380 -1.51 -9.40 11.99
N GLU A 381 -0.66 -8.83 11.17
CA GLU A 381 -0.92 -8.59 9.75
C GLU A 381 0.22 -9.30 8.99
N PRO A 382 -0.03 -10.48 8.40
CA PRO A 382 1.01 -11.27 7.71
C PRO A 382 1.44 -10.69 6.36
N THR A 383 2.36 -11.36 5.66
CA THR A 383 3.22 -10.80 4.62
C THR A 383 2.83 -11.20 3.19
N GLY A 384 1.56 -11.10 2.80
CA GLY A 384 1.11 -11.44 1.45
C GLY A 384 0.58 -10.23 0.66
N THR A 385 1.44 -9.47 0.00
CA THR A 385 1.08 -8.22 -0.68
C THR A 385 2.02 -7.98 -1.88
N SER A 386 1.57 -7.21 -2.86
CA SER A 386 2.40 -6.68 -3.95
C SER A 386 2.21 -5.17 -4.07
N HIS A 387 3.26 -4.48 -4.50
CA HIS A 387 3.20 -3.07 -4.85
C HIS A 387 3.70 -2.83 -6.26
N PHE A 388 3.13 -1.84 -6.96
CA PHE A 388 3.58 -1.43 -8.28
C PHE A 388 3.32 0.06 -8.53
N ILE A 389 4.10 0.63 -9.44
CA ILE A 389 4.01 2.03 -9.85
C ILE A 389 3.95 2.09 -11.37
N VAL A 390 3.04 2.90 -11.90
CA VAL A 390 2.92 3.18 -13.33
C VAL A 390 2.88 4.68 -13.56
N ARG A 391 3.64 5.16 -14.55
CA ARG A 391 3.54 6.53 -15.08
C ARG A 391 3.24 6.46 -16.57
N ASP A 392 2.23 7.21 -17.04
CA ASP A 392 1.91 7.31 -18.47
C ASP A 392 2.58 8.52 -19.16
N ALA A 393 2.36 8.66 -20.47
CA ALA A 393 2.94 9.72 -21.29
C ALA A 393 2.39 11.12 -20.98
N ASP A 394 1.22 11.21 -20.34
CA ASP A 394 0.61 12.48 -19.90
C ASP A 394 1.10 12.89 -18.49
N GLY A 395 1.95 12.06 -17.87
CA GLY A 395 2.48 12.29 -16.52
C GLY A 395 1.55 11.83 -15.41
N ASN A 396 0.42 11.18 -15.72
CA ASN A 396 -0.41 10.57 -14.69
C ASN A 396 0.34 9.42 -14.02
N VAL A 397 0.17 9.27 -12.71
CA VAL A 397 0.84 8.23 -11.94
C VAL A 397 -0.18 7.42 -11.16
N VAL A 398 -0.03 6.10 -11.22
CA VAL A 398 -0.65 5.14 -10.30
C VAL A 398 0.42 4.58 -9.38
N SER A 399 0.23 4.68 -8.06
CA SER A 399 0.95 3.96 -7.03
C SER A 399 -0.06 3.06 -6.32
N MET A 400 0.05 1.74 -6.47
CA MET A 400 -0.97 0.80 -6.01
C MET A 400 -0.36 -0.34 -5.20
N THR A 401 -0.93 -0.57 -4.02
CA THR A 401 -0.65 -1.74 -3.19
C THR A 401 -1.88 -2.64 -3.18
N THR A 402 -1.70 -3.91 -3.52
CA THR A 402 -2.76 -4.90 -3.71
C THR A 402 -2.41 -6.20 -2.97
N THR A 403 -3.42 -6.91 -2.46
CA THR A 403 -3.21 -8.02 -1.55
C THR A 403 -4.34 -9.05 -1.60
N VAL A 404 -4.02 -10.30 -1.27
CA VAL A 404 -4.98 -11.30 -0.77
C VAL A 404 -4.77 -11.56 0.72
N GLU A 405 -3.89 -10.81 1.34
CA GLU A 405 -3.47 -10.69 2.73
C GLU A 405 -2.37 -11.70 3.07
N SER A 406 -2.66 -12.94 3.44
CA SER A 406 -1.68 -13.99 3.73
C SER A 406 -1.19 -14.68 2.46
N ILE A 407 -0.19 -15.56 2.59
CA ILE A 407 0.31 -16.37 1.47
C ILE A 407 -0.83 -17.26 0.94
N PHE A 408 -1.21 -17.06 -0.33
CA PHE A 408 -2.36 -17.70 -0.97
C PHE A 408 -3.73 -17.39 -0.31
N GLY A 409 -3.84 -16.29 0.43
CA GLY A 409 -5.07 -15.87 1.09
C GLY A 409 -5.60 -16.90 2.07
N THR A 410 -6.82 -17.39 1.89
CA THR A 410 -7.38 -18.49 2.70
C THR A 410 -6.96 -19.89 2.23
N GLY A 411 -6.11 -19.99 1.22
CA GLY A 411 -5.84 -21.25 0.52
C GLY A 411 -7.02 -21.79 -0.29
N ARG A 412 -8.11 -21.03 -0.43
CA ARG A 412 -9.32 -21.42 -1.17
C ARG A 412 -9.35 -20.75 -2.54
N MET A 413 -9.68 -21.48 -3.57
CA MET A 413 -9.72 -20.97 -4.95
C MET A 413 -11.13 -20.95 -5.53
N VAL A 414 -11.36 -19.96 -6.40
CA VAL A 414 -12.53 -19.84 -7.26
C VAL A 414 -12.06 -19.42 -8.66
N ASP A 415 -12.51 -20.10 -9.70
CA ASP A 415 -12.19 -19.74 -11.09
C ASP A 415 -10.68 -19.42 -11.32
N GLY A 416 -9.79 -20.18 -10.65
CA GLY A 416 -8.35 -20.07 -10.80
C GLY A 416 -7.67 -18.94 -10.02
N PHE A 417 -8.35 -18.23 -9.14
CA PHE A 417 -7.75 -17.24 -8.25
C PHE A 417 -8.03 -17.53 -6.77
N PHE A 418 -7.13 -17.11 -5.88
CA PHE A 418 -7.28 -17.27 -4.44
C PHE A 418 -8.24 -16.22 -3.84
N LEU A 419 -8.98 -16.65 -2.81
CA LEU A 419 -9.81 -15.78 -1.99
C LEU A 419 -8.98 -15.20 -0.83
N ASN A 420 -9.16 -13.92 -0.56
CA ASN A 420 -8.48 -13.22 0.50
C ASN A 420 -8.88 -13.74 1.89
N ASN A 421 -7.96 -13.57 2.86
CA ASN A 421 -8.23 -13.73 4.29
C ASN A 421 -8.28 -12.40 5.04
N GLN A 422 -8.67 -11.32 4.37
CA GLN A 422 -8.48 -9.95 4.85
C GLN A 422 -9.17 -9.62 6.17
N LEU A 423 -10.21 -10.37 6.54
CA LEU A 423 -10.89 -10.11 7.80
C LEU A 423 -10.07 -10.54 9.03
N THR A 424 -8.98 -11.31 8.84
CA THR A 424 -8.01 -11.57 9.93
C THR A 424 -7.17 -10.34 10.31
N ASP A 425 -7.23 -9.26 9.53
CA ASP A 425 -6.66 -7.97 9.90
C ASP A 425 -7.50 -7.22 10.96
N PHE A 426 -8.74 -7.62 11.19
CA PHE A 426 -9.49 -7.11 12.33
C PHE A 426 -8.94 -7.60 13.67
N SER A 427 -9.16 -6.81 14.72
CA SER A 427 -8.88 -7.25 16.08
C SER A 427 -9.69 -8.50 16.43
N PHE A 428 -9.00 -9.57 16.84
CA PHE A 428 -9.69 -10.80 17.29
C PHE A 428 -10.36 -10.61 18.65
N SER A 429 -9.85 -9.64 19.45
CA SER A 429 -10.47 -9.23 20.71
C SER A 429 -11.23 -7.92 20.48
N PRO A 430 -12.57 -7.92 20.43
CA PRO A 430 -13.34 -6.71 20.14
C PRO A 430 -13.26 -5.66 21.26
N VAL A 431 -12.96 -6.10 22.48
CA VAL A 431 -12.77 -5.26 23.66
C VAL A 431 -11.58 -5.76 24.48
N ASP A 432 -10.99 -4.89 25.30
CA ASP A 432 -9.98 -5.29 26.29
C ASP A 432 -10.61 -5.75 27.63
N SER A 433 -9.75 -6.05 28.61
CA SER A 433 -10.18 -6.47 29.94
C SER A 433 -10.98 -5.42 30.72
N GLU A 434 -10.93 -4.14 30.30
CA GLU A 434 -11.68 -3.04 30.90
C GLU A 434 -12.98 -2.73 30.13
N GLY A 435 -13.28 -3.51 29.07
CA GLY A 435 -14.45 -3.32 28.22
C GLY A 435 -14.31 -2.19 27.19
N ARG A 436 -13.11 -1.61 27.00
CA ARG A 436 -12.87 -0.58 25.98
C ARG A 436 -12.85 -1.22 24.60
N PRO A 437 -13.53 -0.64 23.60
CA PRO A 437 -13.56 -1.20 22.26
C PRO A 437 -12.23 -1.03 21.53
N ALA A 438 -11.81 -2.03 20.74
CA ALA A 438 -10.75 -1.89 19.79
C ALA A 438 -11.22 -1.05 18.58
N ALA A 439 -10.44 -0.05 18.16
CA ALA A 439 -10.75 0.74 16.98
C ALA A 439 -10.95 -0.14 15.74
N ASN A 440 -10.19 -1.21 15.65
CA ASN A 440 -10.19 -2.18 14.57
C ASN A 440 -11.05 -3.43 14.86
N ALA A 441 -12.03 -3.37 15.77
CA ALA A 441 -12.99 -4.47 15.99
C ALA A 441 -13.88 -4.68 14.77
N VAL A 442 -14.29 -5.94 14.53
CA VAL A 442 -15.21 -6.30 13.42
C VAL A 442 -16.57 -5.64 13.59
N ALA A 443 -17.11 -5.14 12.48
CA ALA A 443 -18.53 -4.75 12.39
C ALA A 443 -19.05 -5.02 10.96
N PRO A 444 -20.36 -5.24 10.77
CA PRO A 444 -20.97 -5.41 9.45
C PRO A 444 -20.63 -4.26 8.50
N GLY A 445 -20.13 -4.57 7.30
CA GLY A 445 -19.78 -3.57 6.30
C GLY A 445 -18.52 -2.75 6.57
N LYS A 446 -17.83 -3.00 7.69
CA LYS A 446 -16.59 -2.30 8.08
C LYS A 446 -15.40 -2.81 7.28
N ARG A 447 -14.46 -1.91 6.99
CA ARG A 447 -13.14 -2.24 6.42
C ARG A 447 -12.14 -2.49 7.54
N PRO A 448 -11.33 -3.56 7.49
CA PRO A 448 -10.25 -3.73 8.44
C PRO A 448 -9.16 -2.68 8.24
N ARG A 449 -8.47 -2.32 9.32
CA ARG A 449 -7.23 -1.52 9.25
C ARG A 449 -6.27 -2.14 8.25
N SER A 450 -5.43 -1.31 7.63
CA SER A 450 -4.43 -1.75 6.67
C SER A 450 -3.09 -1.05 6.88
N SER A 451 -2.00 -1.81 6.74
CA SER A 451 -0.64 -1.26 6.63
C SER A 451 -0.25 -0.88 5.20
N MET A 452 -1.07 -1.17 4.21
CA MET A 452 -0.82 -0.76 2.82
C MET A 452 -0.81 0.76 2.71
N VAL A 453 0.33 1.32 2.30
CA VAL A 453 0.54 2.77 2.19
C VAL A 453 1.23 3.12 0.86
N PRO A 454 0.59 2.82 -0.29
CA PRO A 454 1.11 3.35 -1.53
C PRO A 454 1.26 4.86 -1.39
N SER A 455 2.41 5.41 -1.73
CA SER A 455 2.72 6.80 -1.43
C SER A 455 3.18 7.53 -2.69
N ILE A 456 2.88 8.83 -2.76
CA ILE A 456 3.34 9.75 -3.79
C ILE A 456 4.04 10.92 -3.10
N LEU A 457 5.19 11.30 -3.62
CA LEU A 457 5.91 12.49 -3.24
C LEU A 457 5.67 13.57 -4.29
N LEU A 458 5.32 14.75 -3.82
CA LEU A 458 5.21 15.96 -4.64
C LEU A 458 6.30 16.95 -4.26
N THR A 459 6.76 17.72 -5.22
CA THR A 459 7.52 18.95 -4.95
C THR A 459 6.62 19.98 -4.26
N ARG A 460 7.18 21.04 -3.70
CA ARG A 460 6.40 22.11 -3.04
C ARG A 460 5.44 22.85 -3.99
N ASP A 461 5.72 22.83 -5.28
CA ASP A 461 4.86 23.39 -6.34
C ASP A 461 3.89 22.36 -6.93
N GLY A 462 3.75 21.18 -6.31
CA GLY A 462 2.72 20.19 -6.63
C GLY A 462 3.06 19.26 -7.79
N ARG A 463 4.30 19.25 -8.30
CA ARG A 463 4.72 18.33 -9.37
C ARG A 463 5.13 16.97 -8.81
N PHE A 464 5.01 15.94 -9.63
CA PHE A 464 5.48 14.61 -9.28
C PHE A 464 6.98 14.58 -9.01
N ALA A 465 7.36 14.15 -7.82
CA ALA A 465 8.75 14.00 -7.39
C ALA A 465 9.14 12.53 -7.18
N GLY A 466 8.17 11.66 -6.88
CA GLY A 466 8.43 10.25 -6.67
C GLY A 466 7.21 9.49 -6.19
N ALA A 467 7.35 8.18 -6.12
CA ALA A 467 6.37 7.28 -5.54
C ALA A 467 7.08 6.08 -4.92
N ILE A 468 6.47 5.51 -3.88
CA ILE A 468 7.01 4.34 -3.18
C ILE A 468 5.89 3.57 -2.50
N GLY A 469 6.09 2.27 -2.35
CA GLY A 469 5.27 1.42 -1.51
C GLY A 469 5.91 0.05 -1.35
N SER A 470 5.31 -0.79 -0.54
CA SER A 470 5.86 -2.11 -0.22
C SER A 470 4.79 -3.15 0.02
N ALA A 471 5.19 -4.39 -0.03
CA ALA A 471 4.59 -5.52 0.64
C ALA A 471 5.19 -5.69 2.04
N GLY A 472 4.61 -6.58 2.88
CA GLY A 472 5.21 -6.94 4.15
C GLY A 472 4.31 -6.87 5.38
N GLY A 473 2.98 -6.91 5.20
CA GLY A 473 2.03 -6.86 6.32
C GLY A 473 2.25 -5.63 7.19
N ASN A 474 2.26 -5.82 8.50
CA ASN A 474 2.45 -4.73 9.46
C ASN A 474 3.82 -4.01 9.36
N ALA A 475 4.80 -4.60 8.71
CA ALA A 475 6.14 -4.02 8.52
C ALA A 475 6.21 -3.01 7.36
N ILE A 476 5.18 -2.91 6.52
CA ILE A 476 5.16 -2.04 5.33
C ILE A 476 5.53 -0.59 5.67
N LEU A 477 5.00 -0.05 6.78
CA LEU A 477 5.31 1.33 7.18
C LEU A 477 6.80 1.53 7.46
N ALA A 478 7.43 0.59 8.17
CA ALA A 478 8.86 0.64 8.49
C ALA A 478 9.71 0.52 7.21
N TYR A 479 9.34 -0.37 6.28
CA TYR A 479 10.04 -0.53 5.01
C TYR A 479 9.99 0.74 4.16
N VAL A 480 8.80 1.31 3.99
CA VAL A 480 8.60 2.54 3.20
C VAL A 480 9.33 3.71 3.85
N ALA A 481 9.18 3.90 5.18
CA ALA A 481 9.81 4.99 5.90
C ALA A 481 11.34 4.91 5.85
N HIS A 482 11.92 3.73 6.11
CA HIS A 482 13.36 3.54 6.05
C HIS A 482 13.91 3.83 4.64
N SER A 483 13.24 3.31 3.60
CA SER A 483 13.68 3.56 2.22
C SER A 483 13.58 5.04 1.82
N LEU A 484 12.58 5.76 2.34
CA LEU A 484 12.49 7.22 2.16
C LEU A 484 13.64 7.95 2.85
N VAL A 485 13.96 7.60 4.11
CA VAL A 485 15.14 8.15 4.81
C VAL A 485 16.42 7.85 4.02
N ALA A 486 16.61 6.60 3.59
CA ALA A 486 17.79 6.21 2.82
C ALA A 486 17.93 6.98 1.49
N ALA A 487 16.84 7.08 0.74
CA ALA A 487 16.87 7.73 -0.56
C ALA A 487 16.94 9.27 -0.45
N VAL A 488 16.23 9.88 0.48
CA VAL A 488 16.11 11.35 0.56
C VAL A 488 17.12 11.95 1.53
N ASP A 489 17.16 11.46 2.78
CA ASP A 489 18.03 12.04 3.82
C ASP A 489 19.51 11.63 3.61
N TRP A 490 19.74 10.36 3.29
CA TRP A 490 21.10 9.84 3.10
C TRP A 490 21.55 9.88 1.62
N ASN A 491 20.70 10.41 0.73
CA ASN A 491 20.99 10.59 -0.70
C ASN A 491 21.49 9.32 -1.41
N MET A 492 21.01 8.17 -0.99
CA MET A 492 21.29 6.89 -1.66
C MET A 492 20.51 6.81 -2.98
N SER A 493 21.02 6.06 -3.97
CA SER A 493 20.21 5.70 -5.15
C SER A 493 18.95 4.93 -4.70
N MET A 494 17.88 4.99 -5.49
CA MET A 494 16.68 4.20 -5.15
C MET A 494 17.01 2.71 -5.03
N ALA A 495 17.85 2.18 -5.90
CA ALA A 495 18.28 0.77 -5.85
C ALA A 495 18.99 0.43 -4.53
N ASP A 496 19.93 1.26 -4.07
CA ASP A 496 20.64 1.05 -2.81
C ASP A 496 19.73 1.24 -1.61
N ALA A 497 18.82 2.22 -1.65
CA ALA A 497 17.86 2.47 -0.60
C ALA A 497 16.90 1.29 -0.37
N LEU A 498 16.40 0.67 -1.46
CA LEU A 498 15.55 -0.51 -1.38
C LEU A 498 16.31 -1.78 -0.98
N ALA A 499 17.60 -1.87 -1.31
CA ALA A 499 18.47 -3.00 -0.95
C ALA A 499 18.99 -2.93 0.49
N ALA A 500 18.97 -1.76 1.11
CA ALA A 500 19.46 -1.53 2.47
C ALA A 500 18.79 -2.47 3.50
N PRO A 501 19.46 -2.77 4.63
CA PRO A 501 18.90 -3.67 5.65
C PRO A 501 17.55 -3.16 6.18
N ASN A 502 16.57 -4.03 6.30
CA ASN A 502 15.30 -3.70 6.95
C ASN A 502 15.40 -3.86 8.48
N LEU A 503 14.79 -2.90 9.21
CA LEU A 503 14.59 -2.94 10.65
C LEU A 503 13.13 -2.60 10.95
N VAL A 504 12.49 -3.42 11.78
CA VAL A 504 11.12 -3.23 12.26
C VAL A 504 11.12 -3.21 13.78
N ALA A 505 10.72 -2.08 14.36
CA ALA A 505 10.59 -1.91 15.80
C ALA A 505 9.13 -1.62 16.17
N ARG A 506 8.49 -2.54 16.90
CA ARG A 506 7.09 -2.41 17.32
C ARG A 506 6.92 -2.99 18.73
N GLY A 507 6.38 -2.20 19.62
CA GLY A 507 6.21 -2.58 21.03
C GLY A 507 7.54 -3.00 21.66
N PRO A 508 7.65 -4.23 22.21
CA PRO A 508 8.89 -4.73 22.79
C PRO A 508 9.87 -5.32 21.75
N ASN A 509 9.46 -5.48 20.51
CA ASN A 509 10.19 -6.26 19.51
C ASN A 509 11.04 -5.36 18.62
N PHE A 510 12.29 -5.81 18.39
CA PHE A 510 13.23 -5.25 17.43
C PHE A 510 13.67 -6.38 16.50
N ASN A 511 13.15 -6.41 15.28
CA ASN A 511 13.43 -7.45 14.31
C ASN A 511 14.03 -6.85 13.03
N GLY A 512 14.84 -7.62 12.32
CA GLY A 512 15.40 -7.17 11.05
C GLY A 512 16.33 -8.17 10.40
N GLU A 513 16.94 -7.75 9.31
CA GLU A 513 17.90 -8.53 8.54
C GLU A 513 19.29 -8.46 9.17
N VAL A 514 19.47 -9.09 10.34
CA VAL A 514 20.68 -9.01 11.18
C VAL A 514 21.95 -9.27 10.38
N THR A 515 21.93 -10.21 9.42
CA THR A 515 23.09 -10.57 8.60
C THR A 515 23.52 -9.51 7.59
N LYS A 516 22.67 -8.51 7.33
CA LYS A 516 22.98 -7.38 6.44
C LYS A 516 23.53 -6.15 7.16
N PHE A 517 23.39 -6.11 8.49
CA PHE A 517 23.99 -5.03 9.29
C PHE A 517 25.47 -5.30 9.58
N SER A 518 26.28 -4.25 9.58
CA SER A 518 27.68 -4.37 10.02
C SER A 518 27.77 -4.69 11.52
N PRO A 519 28.84 -5.36 11.96
CA PRO A 519 29.06 -5.61 13.39
C PRO A 519 29.02 -4.33 14.25
N ASP A 520 29.54 -3.21 13.73
CA ASP A 520 29.57 -1.93 14.44
C ASP A 520 28.17 -1.36 14.66
N ILE A 521 27.27 -1.48 13.66
CA ILE A 521 25.86 -1.10 13.80
C ILE A 521 25.18 -1.95 14.87
N LEU A 522 25.34 -3.28 14.81
CA LEU A 522 24.71 -4.18 15.78
C LEU A 522 25.21 -3.92 17.20
N GLU A 523 26.53 -3.68 17.37
CA GLU A 523 27.11 -3.34 18.66
C GLU A 523 26.63 -1.99 19.18
N GLY A 524 26.59 -0.97 18.31
CA GLY A 524 26.07 0.33 18.67
C GLY A 524 24.59 0.33 19.04
N LEU A 525 23.78 -0.53 18.43
CA LEU A 525 22.39 -0.76 18.82
C LEU A 525 22.31 -1.45 20.20
N ARG A 526 23.13 -2.48 20.47
CA ARG A 526 23.18 -3.15 21.79
C ARG A 526 23.56 -2.19 22.93
N GLN A 527 24.52 -1.33 22.70
CA GLN A 527 24.91 -0.29 23.65
C GLN A 527 23.77 0.68 23.98
N ARG A 528 22.80 0.82 23.07
CA ARG A 528 21.58 1.62 23.24
C ARG A 528 20.37 0.81 23.70
N GLY A 529 20.56 -0.44 24.12
CA GLY A 529 19.51 -1.31 24.64
C GLY A 529 18.66 -2.01 23.57
N ILE A 530 19.11 -2.03 22.29
CA ILE A 530 18.44 -2.74 21.21
C ILE A 530 19.22 -4.01 20.86
N ASP A 531 18.65 -5.16 21.18
CA ASP A 531 19.12 -6.46 20.71
C ASP A 531 18.29 -6.89 19.50
N LEU A 532 18.77 -6.55 18.28
CA LEU A 532 18.09 -6.82 17.04
C LEU A 532 18.04 -8.32 16.76
N LYS A 533 16.84 -8.88 16.59
CA LYS A 533 16.61 -10.30 16.33
C LYS A 533 16.39 -10.57 14.85
N PRO A 534 16.78 -11.75 14.34
CA PRO A 534 16.38 -12.19 13.01
C PRO A 534 14.86 -12.28 12.88
N GLY A 535 14.35 -12.09 11.69
CA GLY A 535 12.93 -12.08 11.35
C GLY A 535 12.56 -10.74 10.74
N GLN A 536 11.43 -10.63 10.11
CA GLN A 536 10.92 -9.50 9.35
C GLN A 536 11.97 -8.68 8.56
N GLY A 537 11.73 -8.49 7.30
CA GLY A 537 12.62 -7.78 6.38
C GLY A 537 12.88 -8.55 5.11
N GLU A 538 12.89 -9.88 5.17
CA GLU A 538 13.07 -10.74 4.00
C GLU A 538 11.85 -10.77 3.09
N ASP A 539 10.68 -10.37 3.60
CA ASP A 539 9.40 -10.37 2.89
C ASP A 539 9.00 -9.00 2.35
N SER A 540 9.86 -7.99 2.46
CA SER A 540 9.61 -6.70 1.82
C SER A 540 9.45 -6.88 0.31
N GLY A 541 8.71 -6.01 -0.31
CA GLY A 541 8.46 -6.00 -1.75
C GLY A 541 8.33 -4.57 -2.21
N LEU A 542 9.38 -3.79 -1.89
CA LEU A 542 9.45 -2.37 -2.20
C LEU A 542 9.50 -2.17 -3.72
N THR A 543 8.77 -1.19 -4.19
CA THR A 543 9.04 -0.53 -5.47
C THR A 543 9.05 0.96 -5.23
N GLY A 544 10.03 1.65 -5.80
CA GLY A 544 10.21 3.07 -5.55
C GLY A 544 10.82 3.80 -6.75
N VAL A 545 10.51 5.10 -6.83
CA VAL A 545 11.08 6.00 -7.83
C VAL A 545 11.18 7.41 -7.26
N LEU A 546 12.27 8.08 -7.56
CA LEU A 546 12.45 9.53 -7.40
C LEU A 546 12.82 10.14 -8.75
N ILE A 547 12.39 11.37 -8.97
CA ILE A 547 12.86 12.17 -10.11
C ILE A 547 14.01 13.07 -9.60
N ARG A 548 15.23 12.73 -9.99
CA ARG A 548 16.44 13.45 -9.60
C ARG A 548 17.02 14.16 -10.83
N ASP A 549 17.14 15.47 -10.79
CA ASP A 549 17.65 16.28 -11.92
C ASP A 549 16.98 15.94 -13.25
N GLY A 550 15.65 15.73 -13.20
CA GLY A 550 14.85 15.36 -14.37
C GLY A 550 15.00 13.91 -14.84
N ARG A 551 15.75 13.06 -14.14
CA ARG A 551 15.99 11.65 -14.47
C ARG A 551 15.21 10.73 -13.55
N ILE A 552 14.81 9.58 -14.09
CA ILE A 552 14.16 8.52 -13.33
C ILE A 552 15.22 7.74 -12.56
N ASP A 553 15.21 7.86 -11.23
CA ASP A 553 15.95 7.00 -10.29
C ASP A 553 14.92 6.06 -9.67
N GLY A 554 14.75 4.86 -10.25
CA GLY A 554 13.72 3.92 -9.86
C GLY A 554 14.23 2.49 -9.78
N ALA A 555 13.67 1.72 -8.85
CA ALA A 555 14.06 0.34 -8.62
C ALA A 555 12.92 -0.51 -8.02
N ALA A 556 13.09 -1.82 -8.08
CA ALA A 556 12.32 -2.81 -7.34
C ALA A 556 13.22 -3.52 -6.32
N ASP A 557 12.61 -4.04 -5.26
CA ASP A 557 13.28 -4.72 -4.15
C ASP A 557 14.04 -5.97 -4.63
N PRO A 558 15.35 -6.08 -4.38
CA PRO A 558 16.13 -7.25 -4.78
C PRO A 558 15.79 -8.53 -3.99
N ARG A 559 14.95 -8.43 -2.93
CA ARG A 559 14.43 -9.61 -2.20
C ARG A 559 13.33 -10.31 -2.97
N ARG A 560 12.79 -9.65 -4.00
CA ARG A 560 11.80 -10.19 -4.94
C ARG A 560 12.34 -10.15 -6.37
N GLU A 561 11.48 -10.49 -7.32
CA GLU A 561 11.81 -10.63 -8.74
C GLU A 561 11.42 -9.40 -9.58
N GLY A 562 11.15 -8.28 -8.89
CA GLY A 562 10.64 -7.07 -9.50
C GLY A 562 11.61 -6.38 -10.44
N VAL A 563 11.05 -5.61 -11.38
CA VAL A 563 11.82 -4.83 -12.36
C VAL A 563 11.20 -3.45 -12.58
N ILE A 564 12.03 -2.52 -13.07
CA ILE A 564 11.60 -1.27 -13.69
C ILE A 564 11.76 -1.38 -15.20
N LEU A 565 10.72 -1.04 -15.94
CA LEU A 565 10.73 -0.94 -17.40
C LEU A 565 10.35 0.47 -17.83
N ILE A 566 11.22 1.14 -18.58
CA ILE A 566 11.02 2.50 -19.06
C ILE A 566 10.76 2.47 -20.57
N LEU A 567 9.69 3.13 -20.99
CA LEU A 567 9.39 3.30 -22.40
C LEU A 567 10.20 4.49 -22.95
N ARG A 568 11.39 4.19 -23.46
CA ARG A 568 12.21 5.18 -24.18
C ARG A 568 11.62 5.42 -25.57
N ARG A 569 11.57 6.69 -25.96
CA ARG A 569 11.10 7.14 -27.29
C ARG A 569 12.17 6.95 -28.34
#